data_e98e86121e986b09b09f365515f0d944
#
_entry.id   e98e86121e986b09b09f365515f0d944
#
_cell.length_a   1.000
_cell.length_b   1.000
_cell.length_c   1.000
_cell.angle_alpha   90.00
_cell.angle_beta   90.00
_cell.angle_gamma   90.00
#
_symmetry.space_group_name_H-M   'P 1'
#
loop_
_entity.id
_entity.type
_entity.pdbx_description
1 polymer ?
#
loop_
_entity_poly.entity_id
_entity_poly.type
_entity_poly.pdbx_seq_one_letter_code
_entity_poly.pdbx_strand_id
1 'polypeptide(L)'
;GGVGAGPVLGKKWEHSRFRTPYLRHGLWESGYAVDTMETAIDWARVPEAVDGIQADITNALQDEGEAVHAFTHLSHLYGQGSSIYATYIFRCGKTYEETYNRWSKLKAAGAEAIIRFGGTISHQHGVGKDHARYLPIEKGELGIAAIQGLIKLFDPQQQMNPGKLLP
;
A
#
# COMPACT_ATOMS: atom_id res chain seq x y z
N GLY A 1 23.62 0.23 -19.45
CA GLY A 1 23.69 -1.19 -19.75
C GLY A 1 23.79 -2.03 -18.48
N GLY A 2 22.92 -3.01 -18.34
CA GLY A 2 22.96 -3.97 -17.24
C GLY A 2 23.96 -5.11 -17.53
N VAL A 3 24.44 -5.76 -16.48
CA VAL A 3 25.27 -6.96 -16.58
C VAL A 3 24.42 -8.17 -16.16
N GLY A 4 24.36 -9.19 -17.02
CA GLY A 4 23.66 -10.45 -16.70
C GLY A 4 24.41 -11.23 -15.62
N ALA A 5 23.80 -11.39 -14.45
CA ALA A 5 24.36 -12.16 -13.33
C ALA A 5 23.97 -13.66 -13.36
N GLY A 6 23.29 -14.10 -14.41
CA GLY A 6 22.80 -15.47 -14.53
C GLY A 6 21.63 -15.81 -13.58
N PRO A 7 21.23 -17.07 -13.48
CA PRO A 7 20.01 -17.48 -12.76
C PRO A 7 20.18 -17.67 -11.24
N VAL A 8 21.39 -17.51 -10.70
CA VAL A 8 21.69 -17.88 -9.29
C VAL A 8 20.82 -17.11 -8.29
N LEU A 9 20.71 -15.79 -8.46
CA LEU A 9 19.91 -14.95 -7.56
C LEU A 9 18.42 -15.25 -7.72
N GLY A 10 17.95 -15.46 -8.95
CA GLY A 10 16.55 -15.83 -9.21
C GLY A 10 16.15 -17.16 -8.55
N LYS A 11 17.00 -18.19 -8.65
CA LYS A 11 16.77 -19.47 -7.98
C LYS A 11 16.78 -19.35 -6.45
N LYS A 12 17.69 -18.53 -5.90
CA LYS A 12 17.71 -18.26 -4.46
C LYS A 12 16.42 -17.57 -4.01
N TRP A 13 15.96 -16.58 -4.76
CA TRP A 13 14.69 -15.89 -4.51
C TRP A 13 13.51 -16.88 -4.61
N GLU A 14 13.42 -17.68 -5.67
CA GLU A 14 12.38 -18.68 -5.85
C GLU A 14 12.27 -19.63 -4.65
N HIS A 15 13.41 -20.10 -4.14
CA HIS A 15 13.46 -20.96 -2.96
C HIS A 15 13.02 -20.27 -1.67
N SER A 16 13.33 -18.98 -1.50
CA SER A 16 13.10 -18.24 -0.25
C SER A 16 11.78 -17.44 -0.22
N ARG A 17 11.13 -17.21 -1.36
CA ARG A 17 9.96 -16.32 -1.47
C ARG A 17 8.79 -16.64 -0.52
N PHE A 18 8.62 -17.90 -0.17
CA PHE A 18 7.55 -18.36 0.72
C PHE A 18 7.88 -18.23 2.21
N ARG A 19 9.06 -17.70 2.55
CA ARG A 19 9.51 -17.49 3.94
C ARG A 19 9.17 -16.10 4.50
N THR A 20 8.70 -15.20 3.67
CA THR A 20 8.35 -13.82 4.07
C THR A 20 7.34 -13.76 5.24
N PRO A 21 6.31 -14.62 5.34
CA PRO A 21 5.42 -14.63 6.49
C PRO A 21 6.14 -14.87 7.83
N TYR A 22 7.20 -15.67 7.84
CA TYR A 22 8.01 -15.92 9.05
C TYR A 22 8.83 -14.69 9.47
N LEU A 23 9.29 -13.89 8.51
CA LEU A 23 9.94 -12.62 8.81
C LEU A 23 8.99 -11.66 9.53
N ARG A 24 7.75 -11.55 9.06
CA ARG A 24 6.72 -10.73 9.71
C ARG A 24 6.49 -11.17 11.15
N HIS A 25 6.42 -12.47 11.40
CA HIS A 25 6.24 -13.03 12.73
C HIS A 25 7.43 -12.68 13.65
N GLY A 26 8.66 -12.88 13.19
CA GLY A 26 9.86 -12.52 13.94
C GLY A 26 9.98 -11.02 14.24
N LEU A 27 9.54 -10.16 13.32
CA LEU A 27 9.45 -8.72 13.57
C LEU A 27 8.45 -8.41 14.69
N TRP A 28 7.27 -9.03 14.64
CA TRP A 28 6.23 -8.85 15.67
C TRP A 28 6.72 -9.29 17.05
N GLU A 29 7.37 -10.44 17.16
CA GLU A 29 7.98 -10.91 18.43
C GLU A 29 9.07 -9.96 18.94
N SER A 30 9.72 -9.22 18.03
CA SER A 30 10.74 -8.22 18.37
C SER A 30 10.15 -6.82 18.63
N GLY A 31 8.82 -6.70 18.68
CA GLY A 31 8.12 -5.44 18.94
C GLY A 31 8.01 -4.51 17.75
N TYR A 32 8.07 -5.04 16.52
CA TYR A 32 7.89 -4.28 15.28
C TYR A 32 6.72 -4.82 14.46
N ALA A 33 5.98 -3.92 13.86
CA ALA A 33 4.97 -4.23 12.86
C ALA A 33 5.49 -3.85 11.46
N VAL A 34 4.99 -4.57 10.45
CA VAL A 34 5.28 -4.31 9.04
C VAL A 34 3.99 -4.33 8.25
N ASP A 35 3.84 -3.38 7.35
CA ASP A 35 2.74 -3.38 6.37
C ASP A 35 3.24 -2.83 5.03
N THR A 36 2.38 -2.95 4.03
CA THR A 36 2.69 -2.57 2.67
C THR A 36 1.52 -1.83 2.04
N MET A 37 1.83 -1.05 1.00
CA MET A 37 0.84 -0.50 0.08
C MET A 37 1.42 -0.45 -1.33
N GLU A 38 0.56 -0.47 -2.31
CA GLU A 38 0.98 -0.47 -3.70
C GLU A 38 0.08 0.44 -4.53
N THR A 39 0.71 1.26 -5.35
CA THR A 39 0.06 2.11 -6.36
C THR A 39 0.60 1.80 -7.74
N ALA A 40 -0.05 2.30 -8.78
CA ALA A 40 0.48 2.35 -10.13
C ALA A 40 0.31 3.76 -10.70
N ILE A 41 1.30 4.24 -11.45
CA ILE A 41 1.38 5.60 -11.92
C ILE A 41 2.21 5.69 -13.21
N ASP A 42 1.98 6.73 -14.02
CA ASP A 42 2.72 6.98 -15.25
C ASP A 42 4.22 7.20 -15.02
N TRP A 43 5.06 6.73 -15.95
CA TRP A 43 6.53 6.82 -15.86
C TRP A 43 7.05 8.21 -15.54
N ALA A 44 6.45 9.25 -16.11
CA ALA A 44 6.88 10.63 -15.90
C ALA A 44 6.79 11.06 -14.41
N ARG A 45 5.93 10.42 -13.62
CA ARG A 45 5.69 10.74 -12.21
C ARG A 45 6.32 9.77 -11.23
N VAL A 46 6.83 8.63 -11.69
CA VAL A 46 7.39 7.59 -10.82
C VAL A 46 8.49 8.12 -9.89
N PRO A 47 9.52 8.87 -10.36
CA PRO A 47 10.59 9.32 -9.45
C PRO A 47 10.06 10.19 -8.32
N GLU A 48 9.24 11.18 -8.64
CA GLU A 48 8.66 12.11 -7.67
C GLU A 48 7.72 11.38 -6.68
N ALA A 49 6.91 10.45 -7.18
CA ALA A 49 6.00 9.66 -6.35
C ALA A 49 6.75 8.71 -5.41
N VAL A 50 7.83 8.07 -5.86
CA VAL A 50 8.70 7.22 -5.01
C VAL A 50 9.23 8.02 -3.84
N ASP A 51 9.85 9.17 -4.11
CA ASP A 51 10.44 10.01 -3.08
C ASP A 51 9.39 10.55 -2.10
N GLY A 52 8.25 11.04 -2.63
CA GLY A 52 7.20 11.63 -1.82
C GLY A 52 6.45 10.60 -0.95
N ILE A 53 6.07 9.45 -1.50
CA ILE A 53 5.40 8.38 -0.74
C ILE A 53 6.31 7.88 0.38
N GLN A 54 7.59 7.64 0.08
CA GLN A 54 8.55 7.19 1.07
C GLN A 54 8.80 8.22 2.16
N ALA A 55 8.92 9.50 1.80
CA ALA A 55 9.11 10.59 2.75
C ALA A 55 7.90 10.75 3.69
N ASP A 56 6.68 10.77 3.14
CA ASP A 56 5.48 10.96 3.96
C ASP A 56 5.27 9.81 4.95
N ILE A 57 5.48 8.57 4.51
CA ILE A 57 5.39 7.41 5.40
C ILE A 57 6.49 7.49 6.48
N THR A 58 7.72 7.80 6.11
CA THR A 58 8.86 7.91 7.06
C THR A 58 8.58 8.94 8.15
N ASN A 59 7.94 10.05 7.80
CA ASN A 59 7.70 11.16 8.70
C ASN A 59 6.39 11.07 9.48
N ALA A 60 5.53 10.10 9.19
CA ALA A 60 4.16 10.03 9.72
C ALA A 60 4.06 9.85 11.24
N LEU A 61 5.13 9.43 11.92
CA LEU A 61 5.17 9.26 13.38
C LEU A 61 6.19 10.19 14.07
N GLN A 62 6.65 11.26 13.38
CA GLN A 62 7.60 12.21 13.97
C GLN A 62 7.04 12.92 15.21
N ASP A 63 5.75 13.18 15.25
CA ASP A 63 5.04 13.78 16.39
C ASP A 63 5.07 12.88 17.64
N GLU A 64 5.26 11.58 17.46
CA GLU A 64 5.42 10.60 18.54
C GLU A 64 6.90 10.34 18.90
N GLY A 65 7.84 10.94 18.19
CA GLY A 65 9.28 10.67 18.34
C GLY A 65 9.68 9.26 17.88
N GLU A 66 8.85 8.60 17.08
CA GLU A 66 9.09 7.24 16.59
C GLU A 66 9.66 7.24 15.17
N ALA A 67 10.69 6.41 14.97
CA ALA A 67 11.28 6.20 13.65
C ALA A 67 10.50 5.16 12.85
N VAL A 68 10.31 5.45 11.56
CA VAL A 68 9.72 4.52 10.60
C VAL A 68 10.75 4.21 9.51
N HIS A 69 10.95 2.95 9.22
CA HIS A 69 11.77 2.52 8.10
C HIS A 69 10.86 2.23 6.91
N ALA A 70 10.81 3.14 5.94
CA ALA A 70 10.06 2.98 4.71
C ALA A 70 11.00 2.83 3.52
N PHE A 71 10.67 1.93 2.60
CA PHE A 71 11.38 1.75 1.34
C PHE A 71 10.41 1.30 0.25
N THR A 72 10.79 1.56 -0.99
CA THR A 72 9.97 1.28 -2.18
C THR A 72 10.74 0.47 -3.19
N HIS A 73 10.01 -0.27 -4.04
CA HIS A 73 10.54 -0.85 -5.26
C HIS A 73 9.48 -0.83 -6.36
N LEU A 74 9.91 -0.95 -7.59
CA LEU A 74 9.02 -1.04 -8.75
C LEU A 74 8.70 -2.52 -8.98
N SER A 75 7.50 -2.95 -8.57
CA SER A 75 7.11 -4.37 -8.60
C SER A 75 6.62 -4.83 -9.97
N HIS A 76 5.91 -3.98 -10.70
CA HIS A 76 5.37 -4.27 -12.03
C HIS A 76 5.68 -3.14 -13.00
N LEU A 77 6.20 -3.49 -14.16
CA LEU A 77 6.57 -2.56 -15.22
C LEU A 77 5.58 -2.66 -16.37
N TYR A 78 4.96 -1.56 -16.71
CA TYR A 78 4.01 -1.43 -17.81
C TYR A 78 4.54 -0.49 -18.89
N GLY A 79 4.01 -0.56 -20.11
CA GLY A 79 4.38 0.35 -21.18
C GLY A 79 4.18 1.82 -20.82
N GLN A 80 3.09 2.14 -20.10
CA GLN A 80 2.73 3.50 -19.72
C GLN A 80 3.33 3.94 -18.38
N GLY A 81 3.60 3.03 -17.45
CA GLY A 81 4.02 3.36 -16.11
C GLY A 81 4.56 2.19 -15.31
N SER A 82 4.61 2.33 -14.01
CA SER A 82 5.05 1.29 -13.09
C SER A 82 4.20 1.26 -11.84
N SER A 83 4.14 0.10 -11.19
CA SER A 83 3.69 0.08 -9.81
C SER A 83 4.84 0.48 -8.88
N ILE A 84 4.48 1.12 -7.78
CA ILE A 84 5.37 1.47 -6.67
C ILE A 84 4.85 0.70 -5.46
N TYR A 85 5.64 -0.25 -5.00
CA TYR A 85 5.36 -1.07 -3.83
C TYR A 85 6.13 -0.49 -2.64
N ALA A 86 5.42 0.08 -1.69
CA ALA A 86 5.99 0.64 -0.48
C ALA A 86 5.86 -0.36 0.68
N THR A 87 6.96 -0.62 1.37
CA THR A 87 6.99 -1.41 2.60
C THR A 87 7.45 -0.49 3.73
N TYR A 88 6.80 -0.60 4.88
CA TYR A 88 7.21 0.17 6.05
C TYR A 88 7.17 -0.67 7.32
N ILE A 89 8.19 -0.44 8.16
CA ILE A 89 8.40 -1.12 9.44
C ILE A 89 8.40 -0.05 10.52
N PHE A 90 7.66 -0.27 11.58
CA PHE A 90 7.53 0.66 12.70
C PHE A 90 7.45 -0.09 14.02
N ARG A 91 7.79 0.58 15.11
CA ARG A 91 7.71 0.01 16.46
C ARG A 91 6.25 -0.12 16.89
N CYS A 92 5.88 -1.29 17.42
CA CYS A 92 4.59 -1.47 18.06
C CYS A 92 4.44 -0.53 19.27
N GLY A 93 3.23 -0.08 19.54
CA GLY A 93 2.89 0.59 20.78
C GLY A 93 2.87 -0.37 21.95
N LYS A 94 2.63 0.16 23.16
CA LYS A 94 2.50 -0.66 24.38
C LYS A 94 1.20 -1.45 24.42
N THR A 95 0.18 -0.97 23.69
CA THR A 95 -1.13 -1.61 23.57
C THR A 95 -1.46 -1.89 22.11
N TYR A 96 -2.52 -2.69 21.89
CA TYR A 96 -3.07 -2.90 20.57
C TYR A 96 -3.55 -1.59 19.93
N GLU A 97 -4.23 -0.76 20.70
CA GLU A 97 -4.78 0.52 20.25
C GLU A 97 -3.67 1.47 19.81
N GLU A 98 -2.58 1.57 20.57
CA GLU A 98 -1.42 2.39 20.18
C GLU A 98 -0.80 1.89 18.86
N THR A 99 -0.63 0.58 18.74
CA THR A 99 -0.10 -0.03 17.50
C THR A 99 -1.02 0.22 16.31
N TYR A 100 -2.34 0.04 16.50
CA TYR A 100 -3.34 0.28 15.48
C TYR A 100 -3.41 1.76 15.07
N ASN A 101 -3.30 2.68 16.01
CA ASN A 101 -3.27 4.11 15.74
C ASN A 101 -2.04 4.51 14.92
N ARG A 102 -0.85 4.00 15.26
CA ARG A 102 0.37 4.17 14.47
C ARG A 102 0.20 3.63 13.05
N TRP A 103 -0.27 2.41 12.93
CA TRP A 103 -0.58 1.82 11.63
C TRP A 103 -1.55 2.67 10.81
N SER A 104 -2.61 3.18 11.44
CA SER A 104 -3.61 4.03 10.78
C SER A 104 -3.02 5.35 10.26
N LYS A 105 -2.14 5.99 11.03
CA LYS A 105 -1.42 7.21 10.60
C LYS A 105 -0.53 6.92 9.39
N LEU A 106 0.25 5.84 9.43
CA LEU A 106 1.14 5.43 8.35
C LEU A 106 0.35 5.10 7.06
N LYS A 107 -0.76 4.37 7.21
CA LYS A 107 -1.67 4.03 6.11
C LYS A 107 -2.28 5.29 5.48
N ALA A 108 -2.70 6.25 6.31
CA ALA A 108 -3.24 7.53 5.85
C ALA A 108 -2.18 8.35 5.11
N ALA A 109 -1.00 8.53 5.68
CA ALA A 109 0.09 9.30 5.06
C ALA A 109 0.45 8.76 3.68
N GLY A 110 0.62 7.43 3.55
CA GLY A 110 0.91 6.82 2.26
C GLY A 110 -0.24 6.94 1.26
N ALA A 111 -1.51 6.76 1.69
CA ALA A 111 -2.67 6.90 0.82
C ALA A 111 -2.85 8.33 0.31
N GLU A 112 -2.65 9.32 1.17
CA GLU A 112 -2.71 10.75 0.83
C GLU A 112 -1.59 11.14 -0.14
N ALA A 113 -0.38 10.60 0.06
CA ALA A 113 0.71 10.77 -0.89
C ALA A 113 0.36 10.16 -2.26
N ILE A 114 -0.16 8.95 -2.32
CA ILE A 114 -0.59 8.31 -3.57
C ILE A 114 -1.60 9.18 -4.31
N ILE A 115 -2.63 9.67 -3.63
CA ILE A 115 -3.65 10.56 -4.22
C ILE A 115 -3.01 11.87 -4.73
N ARG A 116 -2.14 12.49 -3.93
CA ARG A 116 -1.46 13.73 -4.32
C ARG A 116 -0.65 13.58 -5.61
N PHE A 117 -0.01 12.43 -5.80
CA PHE A 117 0.73 12.14 -7.02
C PHE A 117 -0.15 11.58 -8.17
N GLY A 118 -1.45 11.36 -7.94
CA GLY A 118 -2.40 10.87 -8.94
C GLY A 118 -2.18 9.40 -9.31
N GLY A 119 -1.66 8.61 -8.40
CA GLY A 119 -1.57 7.16 -8.51
C GLY A 119 -2.91 6.48 -8.18
N THR A 120 -3.09 5.23 -8.61
CA THR A 120 -4.25 4.44 -8.15
C THR A 120 -4.13 4.13 -6.66
N ILE A 121 -5.25 4.28 -5.93
CA ILE A 121 -5.23 4.13 -4.47
C ILE A 121 -4.86 2.72 -4.01
N SER A 122 -5.10 1.73 -4.83
CA SER A 122 -4.72 0.35 -4.55
C SER A 122 -4.46 -0.40 -5.85
N HIS A 123 -3.25 -0.93 -5.99
CA HIS A 123 -2.85 -1.78 -7.10
C HIS A 123 -2.69 -3.22 -6.60
N GLN A 124 -3.46 -4.16 -7.16
CA GLN A 124 -3.48 -5.60 -6.83
C GLN A 124 -3.85 -5.99 -5.37
N HIS A 125 -3.89 -5.05 -4.44
CA HIS A 125 -4.21 -5.32 -3.03
C HIS A 125 -5.71 -5.21 -2.71
N GLY A 126 -6.52 -4.69 -3.64
CA GLY A 126 -7.93 -4.39 -3.41
C GLY A 126 -8.14 -3.12 -2.57
N VAL A 127 -9.25 -2.45 -2.79
CA VAL A 127 -9.60 -1.22 -2.04
C VAL A 127 -9.98 -1.56 -0.59
N GLY A 128 -10.75 -2.61 -0.41
CA GLY A 128 -11.18 -3.08 0.90
C GLY A 128 -11.90 -1.99 1.70
N LYS A 129 -11.64 -1.95 2.98
CA LYS A 129 -12.11 -0.92 3.91
C LYS A 129 -11.09 0.21 4.08
N ASP A 130 -9.81 -0.12 4.04
CA ASP A 130 -8.72 0.80 4.39
C ASP A 130 -8.58 1.94 3.38
N HIS A 131 -8.86 1.67 2.11
CA HIS A 131 -8.72 2.62 1.02
C HIS A 131 -10.07 3.17 0.50
N ALA A 132 -11.22 2.67 1.00
CA ALA A 132 -12.54 3.04 0.52
C ALA A 132 -12.79 4.56 0.53
N ARG A 133 -12.36 5.26 1.58
CA ARG A 133 -12.54 6.72 1.72
C ARG A 133 -11.80 7.55 0.66
N TYR A 134 -10.79 6.99 0.01
CA TYR A 134 -10.00 7.65 -1.03
C TYR A 134 -10.50 7.35 -2.44
N LEU A 135 -11.28 6.29 -2.63
CA LEU A 135 -11.77 5.87 -3.93
C LEU A 135 -12.59 6.94 -4.67
N PRO A 136 -13.44 7.74 -3.98
CA PRO A 136 -14.17 8.83 -4.63
C PRO A 136 -13.27 9.89 -5.28
N ILE A 137 -12.10 10.16 -4.71
CA ILE A 137 -11.13 11.11 -5.27
C ILE A 137 -10.54 10.57 -6.59
N GLU A 138 -10.27 9.28 -6.65
CA GLU A 138 -9.72 8.63 -7.84
C GLU A 138 -10.78 8.45 -8.95
N LYS A 139 -11.97 8.01 -8.60
CA LYS A 139 -13.02 7.61 -9.56
C LYS A 139 -13.97 8.74 -9.95
N GLY A 140 -14.06 9.79 -9.13
CA GLY A 140 -15.04 10.87 -9.31
C GLY A 140 -16.48 10.43 -9.11
N GLU A 141 -17.41 11.38 -9.16
CA GLU A 141 -18.82 11.14 -8.89
C GLU A 141 -19.46 10.11 -9.83
N LEU A 142 -19.18 10.21 -11.14
CA LEU A 142 -19.75 9.28 -12.13
C LEU A 142 -19.19 7.87 -11.96
N GLY A 143 -17.92 7.73 -11.64
CA GLY A 143 -17.30 6.43 -11.38
C GLY A 143 -17.89 5.76 -10.15
N ILE A 144 -18.09 6.51 -9.08
CA ILE A 144 -18.74 6.00 -7.86
C ILE A 144 -20.20 5.64 -8.13
N ALA A 145 -20.96 6.47 -8.86
CA ALA A 145 -22.35 6.16 -9.22
C ALA A 145 -22.46 4.88 -10.06
N ALA A 146 -21.53 4.67 -10.99
CA ALA A 146 -21.47 3.44 -11.79
C ALA A 146 -21.21 2.21 -10.92
N ILE A 147 -20.25 2.28 -9.98
CA ILE A 147 -19.96 1.20 -9.04
C ILE A 147 -21.18 0.90 -8.17
N GLN A 148 -21.83 1.93 -7.62
CA GLN A 148 -23.06 1.78 -6.82
C GLN A 148 -24.19 1.15 -7.62
N GLY A 149 -24.38 1.55 -8.88
CA GLY A 149 -25.36 0.98 -9.79
C GLY A 149 -25.14 -0.51 -10.04
N LEU A 150 -23.89 -0.91 -10.27
CA LEU A 150 -23.53 -2.32 -10.43
C LEU A 150 -23.76 -3.14 -9.15
N ILE A 151 -23.37 -2.61 -8.00
CA ILE A 151 -23.62 -3.27 -6.70
C ILE A 151 -25.12 -3.46 -6.52
N LYS A 152 -25.92 -2.41 -6.72
CA LYS A 152 -27.38 -2.48 -6.58
C LYS A 152 -28.04 -3.49 -7.53
N LEU A 153 -27.49 -3.64 -8.74
CA LEU A 153 -27.99 -4.59 -9.74
C LEU A 153 -27.71 -6.04 -9.37
N PHE A 154 -26.47 -6.34 -8.94
CA PHE A 154 -26.02 -7.72 -8.71
C PHE A 154 -26.16 -8.17 -7.25
N ASP A 155 -26.17 -7.25 -6.31
CA ASP A 155 -26.32 -7.50 -4.87
C ASP A 155 -27.31 -6.52 -4.21
N PRO A 156 -28.60 -6.56 -4.60
CA PRO A 156 -29.59 -5.60 -4.12
C PRO A 156 -29.81 -5.65 -2.60
N GLN A 157 -29.45 -6.76 -1.97
CA GLN A 157 -29.55 -6.96 -0.52
C GLN A 157 -28.27 -6.65 0.24
N GLN A 158 -27.20 -6.24 -0.47
CA GLN A 158 -25.88 -5.88 0.10
C GLN A 158 -25.30 -6.98 1.00
N GLN A 159 -25.37 -8.21 0.55
CA GLN A 159 -24.86 -9.38 1.28
C GLN A 159 -23.39 -9.69 0.94
N MET A 160 -22.89 -9.21 -0.20
CA MET A 160 -21.53 -9.47 -0.67
C MET A 160 -20.56 -8.39 -0.15
N ASN A 161 -19.69 -8.78 0.78
CA ASN A 161 -18.66 -7.89 1.36
C ASN A 161 -19.20 -6.53 1.85
N PRO A 162 -20.19 -6.48 2.74
CA PRO A 162 -20.76 -5.23 3.22
C PRO A 162 -19.70 -4.34 3.86
N GLY A 163 -19.76 -3.03 3.63
CA GLY A 163 -18.83 -2.04 4.16
C GLY A 163 -17.42 -2.11 3.55
N LYS A 164 -17.28 -2.69 2.36
CA LYS A 164 -16.03 -2.71 1.59
C LYS A 164 -16.22 -1.93 0.29
N LEU A 165 -15.10 -1.49 -0.31
CA LEU A 165 -15.00 -0.79 -1.59
C LEU A 165 -15.53 0.65 -1.55
N LEU A 166 -16.72 0.88 -1.09
CA LEU A 166 -17.32 2.21 -0.96
C LEU A 166 -17.40 2.63 0.52
N PRO A 167 -17.22 3.95 0.81
CA PRO A 167 -17.33 4.48 2.16
C PRO A 167 -18.75 4.38 2.72
#